data_4ead100b5d8984a486c6c7185a91ab2d
#
_entry.id   4ead100b5d8984a486c6c7185a91ab2d
#
_cell.length_a   1.000
_cell.length_b   1.000
_cell.length_c   1.000
_cell.angle_alpha   90.00
_cell.angle_beta   90.00
_cell.angle_gamma   90.00
#
_symmetry.space_group_name_H-M   'P 1'
#
loop_
_entity.id
_entity.type
_entity.pdbx_description
1 polymer ?
#
loop_
_entity_poly.entity_id
_entity_poly.type
_entity_poly.pdbx_seq_one_letter_code
_entity_poly.pdbx_strand_id
1 'polypeptide(L)'
;MVQAHQFSKADIRKIESGFRALYREHYSEEKLTVFWMIFPKGSAYAERKPSNGTIILIEVDEDITKAKREALMHVYSQFLLENYNVSPLDTVITVANKSWVDRFFAAQQKRIHPMYRPWITLKTMFTALTSKMINGYLRLRVKY
;
A
#
# COMPACT_ATOMS: atom_id res chain seq x y z
N MET A 1 -3.52 -0.83 0.91
CA MET A 1 -4.46 -1.97 1.10
C MET A 1 -5.87 -1.46 0.88
N VAL A 2 -6.68 -2.17 0.11
CA VAL A 2 -8.04 -1.77 -0.26
C VAL A 2 -8.97 -2.98 -0.27
N GLN A 3 -10.29 -2.76 -0.17
CA GLN A 3 -11.25 -3.85 -0.30
C GLN A 3 -11.52 -4.21 -1.76
N ALA A 4 -11.93 -5.46 -1.99
CA ALA A 4 -12.37 -5.92 -3.30
C ALA A 4 -13.58 -5.09 -3.77
N HIS A 5 -13.55 -4.68 -5.04
CA HIS A 5 -14.55 -3.83 -5.69
C HIS A 5 -14.62 -2.36 -5.21
N GLN A 6 -13.74 -1.91 -4.32
CA GLN A 6 -13.66 -0.50 -3.94
C GLN A 6 -13.20 0.37 -5.12
N PHE A 7 -12.25 -0.12 -5.89
CA PHE A 7 -11.73 0.52 -7.10
C PHE A 7 -11.76 -0.44 -8.28
N SER A 8 -12.04 0.07 -9.47
CA SER A 8 -11.86 -0.67 -10.71
C SER A 8 -10.36 -0.88 -11.00
N LYS A 9 -10.04 -1.82 -11.90
CA LYS A 9 -8.64 -2.01 -12.35
C LYS A 9 -8.05 -0.75 -13.02
N ALA A 10 -8.89 0.04 -13.66
CA ALA A 10 -8.48 1.30 -14.28
C ALA A 10 -8.16 2.34 -13.21
N ASP A 11 -8.99 2.44 -12.16
CA ASP A 11 -8.76 3.36 -11.05
C ASP A 11 -7.49 3.01 -10.29
N ILE A 12 -7.25 1.72 -10.00
CA ILE A 12 -6.01 1.26 -9.37
C ILE A 12 -4.77 1.75 -10.13
N ARG A 13 -4.77 1.64 -11.45
CA ARG A 13 -3.65 2.11 -12.29
C ARG A 13 -3.50 3.64 -12.26
N LYS A 14 -4.62 4.37 -12.28
CA LYS A 14 -4.61 5.84 -12.18
C LYS A 14 -4.14 6.29 -10.79
N ILE A 15 -4.60 5.64 -9.72
CA ILE A 15 -4.15 5.91 -8.35
C ILE A 15 -2.64 5.65 -8.24
N GLU A 16 -2.15 4.53 -8.77
CA GLU A 16 -0.71 4.20 -8.78
C GLU A 16 0.11 5.27 -9.51
N SER A 17 -0.38 5.75 -10.66
CA SER A 17 0.27 6.83 -11.41
C SER A 17 0.28 8.14 -10.63
N GLY A 18 -0.86 8.51 -10.01
CA GLY A 18 -0.95 9.71 -9.18
C GLY A 18 -0.03 9.63 -7.95
N PHE A 19 0.00 8.49 -7.27
CA PHE A 19 0.89 8.28 -6.12
C PHE A 19 2.37 8.41 -6.49
N ARG A 20 2.77 7.92 -7.66
CA ARG A 20 4.15 8.09 -8.15
C ARG A 20 4.48 9.54 -8.48
N ALA A 21 3.52 10.29 -9.05
CA ALA A 21 3.68 11.71 -9.34
C ALA A 21 3.85 12.51 -8.04
N LEU A 22 2.95 12.32 -7.06
CA LEU A 22 3.02 12.96 -5.75
C LEU A 22 4.31 12.62 -4.98
N TYR A 23 4.76 11.37 -5.04
CA TYR A 23 6.02 10.95 -4.40
C TYR A 23 7.22 11.68 -4.99
N ARG A 24 7.27 11.79 -6.32
CA ARG A 24 8.34 12.51 -7.01
C ARG A 24 8.31 14.00 -6.70
N GLU A 25 7.14 14.62 -6.70
CA GLU A 25 6.97 16.04 -6.46
C GLU A 25 7.30 16.46 -5.02
N HIS A 26 6.89 15.65 -4.05
CA HIS A 26 6.94 16.06 -2.64
C HIS A 26 8.04 15.38 -1.83
N TYR A 27 8.68 14.33 -2.37
CA TYR A 27 9.65 13.58 -1.58
C TYR A 27 10.95 13.27 -2.32
N SER A 28 10.94 12.44 -3.37
CA SER A 28 12.16 11.90 -4.00
C SER A 28 11.93 11.55 -5.47
N GLU A 29 12.94 11.84 -6.30
CA GLU A 29 13.00 11.41 -7.71
C GLU A 29 13.13 9.87 -7.87
N GLU A 30 13.39 9.16 -6.79
CA GLU A 30 13.48 7.70 -6.83
C GLU A 30 12.17 7.06 -7.24
N LYS A 31 12.28 5.89 -7.87
CA LYS A 31 11.12 5.16 -8.39
C LYS A 31 10.32 4.51 -7.27
N LEU A 32 9.15 5.07 -6.96
CA LEU A 32 8.20 4.45 -6.06
C LEU A 32 7.68 3.12 -6.63
N THR A 33 7.85 2.04 -5.89
CA THR A 33 7.21 0.75 -6.18
C THR A 33 5.94 0.60 -5.33
N VAL A 34 4.80 0.39 -6.00
CA VAL A 34 3.51 0.27 -5.32
C VAL A 34 3.04 -1.18 -5.33
N PHE A 35 2.72 -1.71 -4.15
CA PHE A 35 2.13 -3.03 -3.98
C PHE A 35 0.70 -2.91 -3.46
N TRP A 36 -0.21 -3.63 -4.10
CA TRP A 36 -1.62 -3.65 -3.73
C TRP A 36 -1.96 -4.92 -2.95
N MET A 37 -2.52 -4.74 -1.77
CA MET A 37 -3.18 -5.82 -1.03
C MET A 37 -4.68 -5.58 -1.08
N ILE A 38 -5.41 -6.54 -1.67
CA ILE A 38 -6.86 -6.45 -1.85
C ILE A 38 -7.52 -7.48 -0.94
N PHE A 39 -8.29 -6.99 0.02
CA PHE A 39 -9.04 -7.81 0.97
C PHE A 39 -10.45 -8.11 0.46
N PRO A 40 -11.10 -9.18 0.95
CA PRO A 40 -12.50 -9.44 0.67
C PRO A 40 -13.39 -8.25 1.06
N LYS A 41 -14.47 -8.04 0.34
CA LYS A 41 -15.48 -7.03 0.69
C LYS A 41 -16.05 -7.33 2.10
N GLY A 42 -16.21 -6.29 2.92
CA GLY A 42 -16.72 -6.42 4.28
C GLY A 42 -15.68 -6.86 5.32
N SER A 43 -14.38 -6.93 4.96
CA SER A 43 -13.31 -7.27 5.90
C SER A 43 -12.77 -6.08 6.71
N ALA A 44 -13.19 -4.85 6.38
CA ALA A 44 -12.76 -3.65 7.11
C ALA A 44 -13.92 -3.11 7.96
N TYR A 45 -13.59 -2.74 9.19
CA TYR A 45 -14.50 -2.14 10.15
C TYR A 45 -13.85 -0.88 10.74
N ALA A 46 -14.62 0.19 10.83
CA ALA A 46 -14.29 1.39 11.58
C ALA A 46 -15.45 1.66 12.55
N GLU A 47 -15.14 1.95 13.81
CA GLU A 47 -16.15 2.22 14.85
C GLU A 47 -17.25 1.13 14.96
N ARG A 48 -16.87 -0.14 14.80
CA ARG A 48 -17.77 -1.31 14.79
C ARG A 48 -18.76 -1.37 13.62
N LYS A 49 -18.59 -0.53 12.59
CA LYS A 49 -19.40 -0.54 11.36
C LYS A 49 -18.56 -1.00 10.18
N PRO A 50 -19.14 -1.67 9.18
CA PRO A 50 -18.45 -1.94 7.93
C PRO A 50 -17.91 -0.64 7.33
N SER A 51 -16.65 -0.61 6.95
CA SER A 51 -15.97 0.56 6.36
C SER A 51 -15.34 0.17 5.03
N ASN A 52 -15.25 1.14 4.11
CA ASN A 52 -14.46 1.01 2.89
C ASN A 52 -13.00 1.44 3.12
N GLY A 53 -12.47 1.19 4.30
CA GLY A 53 -11.15 1.64 4.74
C GLY A 53 -10.05 1.37 3.74
N THR A 54 -9.26 2.41 3.46
CA THR A 54 -8.03 2.36 2.67
C THR A 54 -6.84 2.54 3.59
N ILE A 55 -5.86 1.64 3.51
CA ILE A 55 -4.62 1.73 4.30
C ILE A 55 -3.45 1.91 3.34
N ILE A 56 -2.68 2.97 3.54
CA ILE A 56 -1.49 3.32 2.77
C ILE A 56 -0.29 3.29 3.71
N LEU A 57 0.74 2.55 3.34
CA LEU A 57 2.05 2.58 3.98
C LEU A 57 3.04 3.11 2.96
N ILE A 58 3.69 4.23 3.28
CA ILE A 58 4.72 4.87 2.45
C ILE A 58 6.06 4.66 3.15
N GLU A 59 7.00 4.05 2.45
CA GLU A 59 8.38 3.90 2.91
C GLU A 59 9.18 5.15 2.53
N VAL A 60 9.95 5.64 3.48
CA VAL A 60 10.81 6.83 3.33
C VAL A 60 12.15 6.61 4.02
N ASP A 61 13.14 7.44 3.70
CA ASP A 61 14.48 7.41 4.32
C ASP A 61 14.44 7.78 5.81
N GLU A 62 15.54 7.47 6.51
CA GLU A 62 15.65 7.65 7.97
C GLU A 62 15.62 9.12 8.41
N ASP A 63 16.12 10.00 7.58
CA ASP A 63 16.36 11.42 7.88
C ASP A 63 15.19 12.34 7.50
N ILE A 64 14.07 11.78 7.05
CA ILE A 64 12.89 12.58 6.71
C ILE A 64 12.35 13.35 7.91
N THR A 65 12.15 14.65 7.73
CA THR A 65 11.60 15.52 8.78
C THR A 65 10.13 15.24 9.06
N LYS A 66 9.65 15.57 10.27
CA LYS A 66 8.24 15.46 10.65
C LYS A 66 7.34 16.24 9.68
N ALA A 67 7.71 17.47 9.33
CA ALA A 67 6.94 18.30 8.41
C ALA A 67 6.78 17.67 7.02
N LYS A 68 7.82 17.05 6.47
CA LYS A 68 7.73 16.31 5.20
C LYS A 68 6.83 15.09 5.30
N ARG A 69 6.83 14.36 6.45
CA ARG A 69 5.91 13.23 6.67
C ARG A 69 4.44 13.68 6.66
N GLU A 70 4.16 14.76 7.39
CA GLU A 70 2.81 15.33 7.48
C GLU A 70 2.35 15.83 6.11
N ALA A 71 3.22 16.49 5.36
CA ALA A 71 2.92 16.92 3.99
C ALA A 71 2.59 15.73 3.07
N LEU A 72 3.38 14.65 3.10
CA LEU A 72 3.09 13.44 2.33
C LEU A 72 1.72 12.84 2.71
N MET A 73 1.43 12.69 4.00
CA MET A 73 0.12 12.17 4.44
C MET A 73 -1.03 13.04 3.93
N HIS A 74 -0.86 14.35 3.99
CA HIS A 74 -1.88 15.31 3.55
C HIS A 74 -2.14 15.21 2.04
N VAL A 75 -1.10 15.27 1.20
CA VAL A 75 -1.28 15.27 -0.26
C VAL A 75 -1.86 13.95 -0.78
N TYR A 76 -1.50 12.81 -0.17
CA TYR A 76 -2.07 11.51 -0.54
C TYR A 76 -3.55 11.41 -0.12
N SER A 77 -3.89 11.89 1.07
CA SER A 77 -5.28 11.92 1.54
C SER A 77 -6.14 12.81 0.66
N GLN A 78 -5.67 14.02 0.36
CA GLN A 78 -6.35 14.97 -0.50
C GLN A 78 -6.54 14.43 -1.92
N PHE A 79 -5.52 13.83 -2.51
CA PHE A 79 -5.61 13.19 -3.82
C PHE A 79 -6.72 12.13 -3.89
N LEU A 80 -6.83 11.28 -2.86
CA LEU A 80 -7.87 10.25 -2.80
C LEU A 80 -9.26 10.86 -2.63
N LEU A 81 -9.39 11.89 -1.80
CA LEU A 81 -10.66 12.57 -1.60
C LEU A 81 -11.14 13.25 -2.89
N GLU A 82 -10.29 14.03 -3.54
CA GLU A 82 -10.64 14.82 -4.70
C GLU A 82 -10.94 13.98 -5.96
N ASN A 83 -10.18 12.92 -6.17
CA ASN A 83 -10.27 12.14 -7.41
C ASN A 83 -11.15 10.89 -7.28
N TYR A 84 -11.35 10.38 -6.07
CA TYR A 84 -12.03 9.10 -5.84
C TYR A 84 -13.08 9.15 -4.75
N ASN A 85 -13.33 10.33 -4.17
CA ASN A 85 -14.29 10.54 -3.09
C ASN A 85 -14.07 9.60 -1.89
N VAL A 86 -12.79 9.27 -1.60
CA VAL A 86 -12.43 8.47 -0.43
C VAL A 86 -12.28 9.39 0.77
N SER A 87 -13.12 9.18 1.78
CA SER A 87 -13.12 9.99 2.98
C SER A 87 -11.78 9.88 3.74
N PRO A 88 -11.21 11.00 4.23
CA PRO A 88 -10.08 10.96 5.15
C PRO A 88 -10.34 10.11 6.40
N LEU A 89 -11.60 10.03 6.86
CA LEU A 89 -12.01 9.20 8.01
C LEU A 89 -11.93 7.69 7.71
N ASP A 90 -12.02 7.31 6.43
CA ASP A 90 -11.85 5.94 5.96
C ASP A 90 -10.43 5.65 5.47
N THR A 91 -9.48 6.58 5.66
CA THR A 91 -8.12 6.45 5.15
C THR A 91 -7.11 6.47 6.29
N VAL A 92 -6.29 5.42 6.36
CA VAL A 92 -5.13 5.36 7.25
C VAL A 92 -3.86 5.50 6.41
N ILE A 93 -3.11 6.57 6.61
CA ILE A 93 -1.83 6.80 5.94
C ILE A 93 -0.71 6.77 6.97
N THR A 94 0.26 5.90 6.74
CA THR A 94 1.45 5.77 7.56
C THR A 94 2.68 6.03 6.71
N VAL A 95 3.53 6.95 7.15
CA VAL A 95 4.85 7.22 6.56
C VAL A 95 5.90 6.66 7.50
N ALA A 96 6.53 5.57 7.13
CA ALA A 96 7.44 4.82 7.96
C ALA A 96 8.86 4.79 7.37
N ASN A 97 9.87 4.83 8.26
CA ASN A 97 11.26 4.68 7.85
C ASN A 97 11.53 3.29 7.29
N LYS A 98 12.42 3.20 6.33
CA LYS A 98 12.85 1.95 5.72
C LYS A 98 13.28 0.92 6.76
N SER A 99 14.10 1.30 7.73
CA SER A 99 14.56 0.41 8.80
C SER A 99 13.41 -0.16 9.64
N TRP A 100 12.35 0.61 9.85
CA TRP A 100 11.16 0.12 10.55
C TRP A 100 10.40 -0.89 9.69
N VAL A 101 10.21 -0.61 8.40
CA VAL A 101 9.56 -1.49 7.44
C VAL A 101 10.31 -2.81 7.32
N ASP A 102 11.64 -2.76 7.18
CA ASP A 102 12.50 -3.94 7.10
C ASP A 102 12.40 -4.80 8.37
N ARG A 103 12.45 -4.17 9.56
CA ARG A 103 12.27 -4.89 10.85
C ARG A 103 10.91 -5.53 10.97
N PHE A 104 9.86 -4.84 10.54
CA PHE A 104 8.49 -5.37 10.55
C PHE A 104 8.38 -6.62 9.66
N PHE A 105 8.86 -6.56 8.42
CA PHE A 105 8.84 -7.72 7.52
C PHE A 105 9.75 -8.84 7.99
N ALA A 106 10.94 -8.55 8.51
CA ALA A 106 11.82 -9.56 9.09
C ALA A 106 11.17 -10.28 10.28
N ALA A 107 10.46 -9.56 11.14
CA ALA A 107 9.71 -10.15 12.24
C ALA A 107 8.58 -11.06 11.76
N GLN A 108 7.86 -10.67 10.69
CA GLN A 108 6.84 -11.53 10.08
C GLN A 108 7.44 -12.79 9.46
N GLN A 109 8.58 -12.67 8.77
CA GLN A 109 9.28 -13.83 8.20
C GLN A 109 9.76 -14.83 9.26
N LYS A 110 10.14 -14.35 10.46
CA LYS A 110 10.54 -15.25 11.57
C LYS A 110 9.41 -16.17 12.02
N ARG A 111 8.15 -15.79 11.85
CA ARG A 111 6.98 -16.61 12.17
C ARG A 111 6.76 -17.77 11.17
N ILE A 112 7.40 -17.70 10.02
CA ILE A 112 7.33 -18.72 8.99
C ILE A 112 8.46 -19.73 9.24
N HIS A 113 8.13 -21.03 9.25
CA HIS A 113 9.14 -22.08 9.37
C HIS A 113 10.22 -21.92 8.28
N PRO A 114 11.52 -21.99 8.60
CA PRO A 114 12.62 -21.67 7.67
C PRO A 114 12.53 -22.38 6.32
N MET A 115 12.14 -23.65 6.31
CA MET A 115 12.01 -24.47 5.10
C MET A 115 10.97 -23.91 4.10
N TYR A 116 9.94 -23.21 4.57
CA TYR A 116 8.88 -22.67 3.69
C TYR A 116 9.15 -21.24 3.23
N ARG A 117 10.10 -20.52 3.84
CA ARG A 117 10.40 -19.11 3.49
C ARG A 117 10.71 -18.91 2.02
N PRO A 118 11.68 -19.65 1.40
CA PRO A 118 12.02 -19.46 -0.01
C PRO A 118 10.81 -19.75 -0.92
N TRP A 119 10.03 -20.77 -0.60
CA TRP A 119 8.86 -21.12 -1.37
C TRP A 119 7.77 -20.03 -1.31
N ILE A 120 7.48 -19.50 -0.11
CA ILE A 120 6.50 -18.42 0.08
C ILE A 120 6.96 -17.16 -0.64
N THR A 121 8.25 -16.79 -0.54
CA THR A 121 8.83 -15.65 -1.23
C THR A 121 8.67 -15.79 -2.74
N LEU A 122 9.11 -16.94 -3.30
CA LEU A 122 9.00 -17.21 -4.74
C LEU A 122 7.54 -17.14 -5.21
N LYS A 123 6.62 -17.76 -4.48
CA LYS A 123 5.19 -17.75 -4.79
C LYS A 123 4.60 -16.33 -4.76
N THR A 124 5.00 -15.54 -3.78
CA THR A 124 4.54 -14.13 -3.65
C THR A 124 5.06 -13.29 -4.81
N MET A 125 6.34 -13.41 -5.15
CA MET A 125 6.95 -12.73 -6.30
C MET A 125 6.28 -13.14 -7.61
N PHE A 126 6.09 -14.45 -7.85
CA PHE A 126 5.42 -14.94 -9.03
C PHE A 126 3.98 -14.41 -9.15
N THR A 127 3.24 -14.41 -8.04
CA THR A 127 1.88 -13.87 -8.00
C THR A 127 1.86 -12.37 -8.30
N ALA A 128 2.81 -11.61 -7.77
CA ALA A 128 2.91 -10.17 -8.01
C ALA A 128 3.24 -9.86 -9.47
N LEU A 129 4.20 -10.59 -10.07
CA LEU A 129 4.59 -10.42 -11.47
C LEU A 129 3.45 -10.80 -12.43
N THR A 130 2.78 -11.93 -12.18
CA THR A 130 1.62 -12.36 -12.96
C THR A 130 0.49 -11.33 -12.90
N SER A 131 0.24 -10.76 -11.71
CA SER A 131 -0.73 -9.66 -11.57
C SER A 131 -0.31 -8.43 -12.37
N LYS A 132 0.97 -8.08 -12.38
CA LYS A 132 1.49 -6.97 -13.17
C LYS A 132 1.22 -7.18 -14.67
N MET A 133 1.42 -8.38 -15.17
CA MET A 133 1.16 -8.72 -16.58
C MET A 133 -0.33 -8.67 -16.93
N ILE A 134 -1.20 -9.21 -16.07
CA ILE A 134 -2.64 -9.36 -16.36
C ILE A 134 -3.44 -8.09 -16.02
N ASN A 135 -3.09 -7.41 -14.92
CA ASN A 135 -3.86 -6.30 -14.38
C ASN A 135 -3.18 -4.93 -14.56
N GLY A 136 -1.89 -4.91 -14.86
CA GLY A 136 -1.07 -3.70 -14.99
C GLY A 136 -0.51 -3.16 -13.68
N TYR A 137 -0.74 -3.84 -12.53
CA TYR A 137 -0.23 -3.45 -11.22
C TYR A 137 0.23 -4.67 -10.40
N LEU A 138 1.14 -4.44 -9.43
CA LEU A 138 1.64 -5.48 -8.54
C LEU A 138 0.63 -5.75 -7.43
N ARG A 139 0.10 -6.98 -7.36
CA ARG A 139 -0.83 -7.40 -6.32
C ARG A 139 -0.18 -8.45 -5.44
N LEU A 140 -0.19 -8.21 -4.13
CA LEU A 140 0.15 -9.21 -3.13
C LEU A 140 -1.13 -9.96 -2.71
N ARG A 141 -1.07 -11.27 -2.67
CA ARG A 141 -2.19 -12.10 -2.22
C ARG A 141 -1.95 -12.48 -0.76
N VAL A 142 -2.77 -11.94 0.12
CA VAL A 142 -2.82 -12.37 1.52
C VAL A 142 -3.78 -13.56 1.58
N LYS A 143 -3.28 -14.73 2.03
CA LYS A 143 -4.15 -15.85 2.42
C LYS A 143 -4.31 -15.75 3.94
N TYR A 144 -5.55 -15.71 4.38
CA TYR A 144 -5.94 -15.85 5.76
C TYR A 144 -6.06 -17.34 6.08
#